data_4896e201f295235020ec4240c3835125
#
_entry.id   4896e201f295235020ec4240c3835125
#
_cell.length_a   1.000
_cell.length_b   1.000
_cell.length_c   1.000
_cell.angle_alpha   90.00
_cell.angle_beta   90.00
_cell.angle_gamma   90.00
#
_symmetry.space_group_name_H-M   'P 1'
#
loop_
_entity.id
_entity.type
_entity.pdbx_description
1 polymer ?
#
loop_
_entity_poly.entity_id
_entity_poly.type
_entity_poly.pdbx_seq_one_letter_code
_entity_poly.pdbx_strand_id
1 'polypeptide(L)' 'MYSYLIGTVVEMNIDHIVVENSGIGYLIYVNNPYEYTRGKEIKIFLYQQVKEDALLLYGFKTSEEKRS' A
#
# COMPACT_ATOMS: atom_id res chain seq x y z
N MET A 1 -9.47 -4.71 -10.25
CA MET A 1 -10.10 -5.16 -8.99
C MET A 1 -9.56 -4.36 -7.82
N TYR A 2 -10.45 -3.99 -6.91
CA TYR A 2 -10.07 -3.25 -5.73
C TYR A 2 -10.24 -4.11 -4.50
N SER A 3 -9.29 -4.01 -3.60
CA SER A 3 -9.35 -4.69 -2.32
C SER A 3 -8.67 -3.80 -1.29
N TYR A 4 -8.51 -4.30 -0.09
CA TYR A 4 -7.85 -3.52 0.95
C TYR A 4 -6.97 -4.43 1.79
N LEU A 5 -6.06 -3.81 2.52
CA LEU A 5 -5.16 -4.50 3.42
C LEU A 5 -5.10 -3.74 4.74
N ILE A 6 -5.17 -4.48 5.83
CA ILE A 6 -4.98 -3.91 7.16
C ILE A 6 -3.68 -4.47 7.70
N GLY A 7 -2.74 -3.59 8.03
CA GLY A 7 -1.47 -4.05 8.55
C GLY A 7 -0.65 -2.89 9.10
N THR A 8 0.58 -3.18 9.46
CA THR A 8 1.47 -2.23 10.09
C THR A 8 2.53 -1.77 9.09
N VAL A 9 2.71 -0.46 8.98
CA VAL A 9 3.76 0.09 8.12
C VAL A 9 5.10 -0.20 8.79
N VAL A 10 5.94 -0.99 8.11
CA VAL A 10 7.24 -1.36 8.66
C VAL A 10 8.40 -0.69 7.93
N GLU A 11 8.16 -0.18 6.73
CA GLU A 11 9.21 0.47 5.97
C GLU A 11 8.59 1.49 5.03
N MET A 12 9.29 2.61 4.83
CA MET A 12 8.85 3.66 3.92
C MET A 12 10.00 4.04 3.01
N ASN A 13 9.68 4.21 1.72
CA ASN A 13 10.67 4.58 0.72
C ASN A 13 10.12 5.75 -0.09
N ILE A 14 10.86 6.15 -1.13
CA ILE A 14 10.51 7.35 -1.87
C ILE A 14 9.22 7.19 -2.68
N ASP A 15 8.91 5.97 -3.11
CA ASP A 15 7.75 5.73 -3.96
C ASP A 15 6.86 4.60 -3.47
N HIS A 16 7.20 3.99 -2.34
CA HIS A 16 6.42 2.87 -1.84
C HIS A 16 6.57 2.73 -0.34
N ILE A 17 5.68 1.93 0.22
CA ILE A 17 5.76 1.54 1.63
C ILE A 17 5.68 0.02 1.69
N VAL A 18 6.14 -0.53 2.81
CA VAL A 18 5.98 -1.96 3.08
C VAL A 18 5.05 -2.10 4.27
N VAL A 19 3.97 -2.84 4.07
CA VAL A 19 2.97 -3.07 5.11
C VAL A 19 3.01 -4.54 5.48
N GLU A 20 3.15 -4.83 6.76
CA GLU A 20 3.21 -6.19 7.25
C GLU A 20 1.85 -6.64 7.74
N ASN A 21 1.44 -7.83 7.29
CA ASN A 21 0.20 -8.46 7.73
C ASN A 21 0.49 -9.93 7.90
N SER A 22 0.25 -10.45 9.10
CA SER A 22 0.42 -11.88 9.40
C SER A 22 1.82 -12.39 9.03
N GLY A 23 2.83 -11.58 9.28
CA GLY A 23 4.21 -11.98 9.03
C GLY A 23 4.66 -11.83 7.60
N ILE A 24 3.82 -11.28 6.72
CA ILE A 24 4.17 -11.08 5.32
C ILE A 24 4.26 -9.58 5.05
N GLY A 25 5.37 -9.16 4.44
CA GLY A 25 5.55 -7.76 4.06
C GLY A 25 5.08 -7.55 2.63
N TYR A 26 4.14 -6.62 2.44
CA TYR A 26 3.62 -6.28 1.13
C TYR A 26 4.23 -4.95 0.68
N LEU A 27 4.86 -4.96 -0.49
CA LEU A 27 5.39 -3.73 -1.08
C LEU A 27 4.29 -3.07 -1.88
N ILE A 28 3.93 -1.85 -1.50
CA ILE A 28 2.79 -1.14 -2.07
C ILE A 28 3.24 0.22 -2.55
N TYR A 29 3.05 0.50 -3.83
CA TYR A 29 3.39 1.80 -4.39
C TYR A 29 2.31 2.80 -4.00
N VAL A 30 2.74 3.96 -3.52
CA VAL A 30 1.83 5.03 -3.10
C VAL A 30 2.37 6.36 -3.62
N ASN A 31 1.47 7.31 -3.80
CA ASN A 31 1.88 8.62 -4.29
C ASN A 31 2.63 9.43 -3.25
N ASN A 32 2.21 9.33 -2.00
CA ASN A 32 2.80 10.12 -0.92
C ASN A 32 3.19 9.22 0.24
N PRO A 33 4.33 8.52 0.15
CA PRO A 33 4.74 7.62 1.24
C PRO A 33 4.87 8.32 2.58
N TYR A 34 5.24 9.60 2.58
CA TYR A 34 5.44 10.33 3.82
C TYR A 34 4.14 10.63 4.57
N GLU A 35 2.97 10.33 3.98
CA GLU A 35 1.71 10.42 4.69
C GLU A 35 1.52 9.28 5.68
N TYR A 36 2.34 8.27 5.58
CA TYR A 36 2.23 7.09 6.43
C TYR A 36 3.28 7.15 7.52
N THR A 37 3.00 6.50 8.63
CA THR A 37 3.91 6.51 9.77
C THR A 37 4.37 5.09 10.05
N ARG A 38 5.68 4.91 10.09
CA ARG A 38 6.25 3.61 10.39
C ARG A 38 5.85 3.17 11.79
N GLY A 39 5.42 1.91 11.92
CA GLY A 39 4.98 1.36 13.18
C GLY A 39 3.50 1.53 13.44
N LYS A 40 2.78 2.20 12.54
CA LYS A 40 1.36 2.44 12.74
C LYS A 40 0.54 1.45 11.92
N GLU A 41 -0.54 0.97 12.51
CA GLU A 41 -1.46 0.10 11.80
C GLU A 41 -2.38 0.95 10.93
N ILE A 42 -2.54 0.54 9.68
CA ILE A 42 -3.37 1.27 8.73
C ILE A 42 -4.25 0.30 7.95
N LYS A 43 -5.31 0.87 7.37
CA LYS A 43 -6.12 0.19 6.37
C LYS A 43 -5.89 0.92 5.06
N ILE A 44 -5.38 0.22 4.07
CA ILE A 44 -5.04 0.82 2.80
C ILE A 44 -5.78 0.10 1.69
N PHE A 45 -6.37 0.85 0.77
CA PHE A 45 -7.05 0.27 -0.38
C PHE A 45 -6.05 -0.02 -1.47
N LEU A 46 -6.19 -1.18 -2.10
CA LEU A 46 -5.22 -1.67 -3.07
C LEU A 46 -5.82 -1.75 -4.45
N TYR A 47 -4.99 -1.46 -5.43
CA TYR A 47 -5.30 -1.70 -6.83
C TYR A 47 -4.18 -2.56 -7.40
N GLN A 48 -4.54 -3.71 -7.95
CA GLN A 48 -3.58 -4.63 -8.55
C GLN A 48 -3.42 -4.32 -10.02
N GLN A 49 -2.17 -4.24 -10.45
CA GLN A 49 -1.87 -4.12 -11.87
C GLN A 49 -0.99 -5.30 -12.25
N VAL A 50 -1.48 -6.12 -13.17
CA VAL A 50 -0.76 -7.29 -13.65
C VAL A 50 -0.03 -6.93 -14.92
N LYS A 51 1.28 -7.15 -14.94
CA LYS A 51 2.10 -6.97 -16.12
C LYS A 51 2.64 -8.33 -16.53
N GLU A 52 3.25 -8.41 -17.69
CA GLU A 52 3.71 -9.67 -18.25
C GLU A 52 4.55 -10.47 -17.25
N ASP A 53 5.42 -9.79 -16.53
CA ASP A 53 6.36 -10.47 -15.66
C ASP A 53 6.33 -9.95 -14.22
N ALA A 54 5.28 -9.20 -13.85
CA ALA A 54 5.23 -8.63 -12.51
C ALA A 54 3.81 -8.34 -12.08
N LEU A 55 3.58 -8.45 -10.79
CA LEU A 55 2.35 -8.05 -10.15
C LEU A 55 2.65 -6.83 -9.28
N LEU A 56 2.03 -5.71 -9.58
CA LEU A 56 2.26 -4.48 -8.83
C LEU A 56 1.04 -4.13 -8.02
N LEU A 57 1.28 -3.68 -6.78
CA LEU A 57 0.23 -3.23 -5.89
C LEU A 57 0.35 -1.73 -5.72
N TYR A 58 -0.75 -1.03 -5.98
CA TYR A 58 -0.83 0.41 -5.76
C TYR A 58 -1.81 0.67 -4.64
N GLY A 59 -1.50 1.62 -3.77
CA GLY A 59 -2.30 1.86 -2.60
C GLY A 59 -2.90 3.25 -2.54
N PHE A 60 -4.09 3.33 -1.95
CA PHE A 60 -4.78 4.59 -1.68
C PHE A 60 -5.13 4.61 -0.21
N LYS A 61 -4.99 5.77 0.40
CA LYS A 61 -5.27 5.90 1.82
C LYS A 61 -6.75 5.74 2.11
N THR A 62 -7.60 6.28 1.24
CA THR A 62 -9.05 6.16 1.36
C THR A 62 -9.67 6.06 -0.02
N SER A 63 -10.94 5.63 -0.06
CA SER A 63 -11.64 5.58 -1.32
C SER A 63 -11.89 6.98 -1.90
N GLU A 64 -11.94 7.98 -1.05
CA GLU A 64 -12.08 9.35 -1.51
C GLU A 64 -10.84 9.82 -2.25
N GLU A 65 -9.69 9.44 -1.74
CA GLU A 65 -8.41 9.77 -2.37
C GLU A 65 -8.36 9.20 -3.77
N LYS A 66 -8.88 8.01 -3.95
CA LYS A 66 -8.88 7.34 -5.24
C LYS A 66 -9.66 8.13 -6.28
N ARG A 67 -10.70 8.84 -5.85
CA ARG A 67 -11.54 9.57 -6.78
C ARG A 67 -10.98 10.90 -7.21
N SER A 68 -9.98 11.39 -6.52
CA SER A 68 -9.39 12.69 -6.88
C SER A 68 -8.32 12.59 -7.97
#